data_7715415722fa9c9a7802b2e521842342
#
_entry.id   7715415722fa9c9a7802b2e521842342
#
_cell.length_a   1.000
_cell.length_b   1.000
_cell.length_c   1.000
_cell.angle_alpha   90.00
_cell.angle_beta   90.00
_cell.angle_gamma   90.00
#
_symmetry.space_group_name_H-M   'P 1'
#
loop_
_entity.id
_entity.type
_entity.pdbx_description
1 polymer ?
#
loop_
_entity_poly.entity_id
_entity_poly.type
_entity_poly.pdbx_seq_one_letter_code
_entity_poly.pdbx_strand_id
1 'polypeptide(L)'
;MNMTYWIYLIAFVTVVAIVLVVRVWLKRKNEYALLCERVHQQTEHYIFLIDRKFRVKETNFYELNEDIKDDQPYVLGNVLHCQTAIDEGLCGTGIDCNTCPIRMVINNAFKLKRNFDHVEAVMHLYDKDHKAILQDVRVDGELAFVGKEPFFLVKVRKINR
;
A
#
# COMPACT_ATOMS: atom_id res chain seq x y z
N MET A 1 3.46 -49.17 28.03
CA MET A 1 2.78 -47.96 27.51
C MET A 1 2.66 -48.15 26.01
N ASN A 2 1.44 -48.31 25.46
CA ASN A 2 1.24 -48.85 24.11
C ASN A 2 1.68 -47.88 23.00
N MET A 3 2.52 -48.36 22.08
CA MET A 3 2.99 -47.63 20.87
C MET A 3 1.80 -47.04 20.08
N THR A 4 0.67 -47.68 20.03
CA THR A 4 -0.58 -47.22 19.42
C THR A 4 -1.09 -45.91 20.02
N TYR A 5 -0.99 -45.74 21.34
CA TYR A 5 -1.42 -44.48 21.98
C TYR A 5 -0.61 -43.27 21.52
N TRP A 6 0.71 -43.41 21.34
CA TRP A 6 1.58 -42.37 20.85
C TRP A 6 1.28 -41.97 19.40
N ILE A 7 0.91 -42.94 18.57
CA ILE A 7 0.54 -42.69 17.17
C ILE A 7 -0.74 -41.82 17.13
N TYR A 8 -1.76 -42.17 17.91
CA TYR A 8 -3.00 -41.37 17.98
C TYR A 8 -2.77 -39.96 18.53
N LEU A 9 -1.92 -39.84 19.59
CA LEU A 9 -1.58 -38.54 20.16
C LEU A 9 -0.88 -37.64 19.10
N ILE A 10 0.11 -38.15 18.39
CA ILE A 10 0.82 -37.42 17.34
C ILE A 10 -0.16 -37.04 16.23
N ALA A 11 -0.99 -37.95 15.74
CA ALA A 11 -2.00 -37.67 14.75
C ALA A 11 -2.97 -36.56 15.20
N PHE A 12 -3.43 -36.60 16.42
CA PHE A 12 -4.31 -35.57 16.98
C PHE A 12 -3.62 -34.21 17.04
N VAL A 13 -2.38 -34.14 17.56
CA VAL A 13 -1.60 -32.87 17.60
C VAL A 13 -1.35 -32.29 16.21
N THR A 14 -1.03 -33.13 15.24
CA THR A 14 -0.82 -32.68 13.86
C THR A 14 -2.10 -32.11 13.24
N VAL A 15 -3.23 -32.76 13.43
CA VAL A 15 -4.53 -32.25 12.94
C VAL A 15 -4.87 -30.90 13.59
N VAL A 16 -4.71 -30.77 14.91
CA VAL A 16 -4.95 -29.51 15.61
C VAL A 16 -4.01 -28.40 15.08
N ALA A 17 -2.74 -28.70 14.88
CA ALA A 17 -1.78 -27.73 14.34
C ALA A 17 -2.19 -27.27 12.93
N ILE A 18 -2.59 -28.20 12.04
CA ILE A 18 -3.06 -27.87 10.69
C ILE A 18 -4.30 -26.97 10.76
N VAL A 19 -5.28 -27.30 11.60
CA VAL A 19 -6.50 -26.49 11.76
C VAL A 19 -6.18 -25.07 12.23
N LEU A 20 -5.26 -24.91 13.17
CA LEU A 20 -4.84 -23.58 13.65
C LEU A 20 -4.14 -22.77 12.54
N VAL A 21 -3.24 -23.38 11.77
CA VAL A 21 -2.56 -22.74 10.65
C VAL A 21 -3.57 -22.29 9.59
N VAL A 22 -4.50 -23.15 9.21
CA VAL A 22 -5.56 -22.84 8.25
C VAL A 22 -6.44 -21.67 8.73
N ARG A 23 -6.84 -21.67 10.00
CA ARG A 23 -7.62 -20.58 10.59
C ARG A 23 -6.87 -19.24 10.54
N VAL A 24 -5.60 -19.22 10.90
CA VAL A 24 -4.77 -18.01 10.83
C VAL A 24 -4.63 -17.52 9.38
N TRP A 25 -4.42 -18.45 8.45
CA TRP A 25 -4.30 -18.12 7.03
C TRP A 25 -5.61 -17.54 6.46
N LEU A 26 -6.75 -18.16 6.75
CA LEU A 26 -8.07 -17.66 6.32
C LEU A 26 -8.36 -16.27 6.91
N LYS A 27 -8.05 -16.06 8.19
CA LYS A 27 -8.21 -14.75 8.83
C LYS A 27 -7.41 -13.67 8.12
N ARG A 28 -6.12 -13.93 7.83
CA ARG A 28 -5.27 -12.96 7.10
C ARG A 28 -5.79 -12.67 5.70
N LYS A 29 -6.24 -13.71 5.00
CA LYS A 29 -6.84 -13.55 3.66
C LYS A 29 -8.07 -12.64 3.71
N ASN A 30 -8.94 -12.81 4.69
CA ASN A 30 -10.13 -11.97 4.86
C ASN A 30 -9.76 -10.53 5.24
N GLU A 31 -8.80 -10.32 6.16
CA GLU A 31 -8.31 -8.98 6.51
C GLU A 31 -7.76 -8.25 5.28
N TYR A 32 -6.98 -8.92 4.45
CA TYR A 32 -6.45 -8.36 3.21
C TYR A 32 -7.56 -8.04 2.20
N ALA A 33 -8.50 -8.96 1.98
CA ALA A 33 -9.62 -8.76 1.07
C ALA A 33 -10.47 -7.53 1.44
N LEU A 34 -10.72 -7.31 2.75
CA LEU A 34 -11.42 -6.12 3.23
C LEU A 34 -10.66 -4.81 2.94
N LEU A 35 -9.33 -4.82 3.01
CA LEU A 35 -8.53 -3.65 2.64
C LEU A 35 -8.59 -3.37 1.14
N CYS A 36 -8.51 -4.40 0.29
CA CYS A 36 -8.67 -4.26 -1.15
C CYS A 36 -10.05 -3.71 -1.51
N GLU A 37 -11.12 -4.24 -0.90
CA GLU A 37 -12.47 -3.75 -1.12
C GLU A 37 -12.61 -2.25 -0.78
N ARG A 38 -12.01 -1.80 0.34
CA ARG A 38 -11.99 -0.38 0.72
C ARG A 38 -11.28 0.51 -0.30
N VAL A 39 -10.27 0.00 -1.00
CA VAL A 39 -9.57 0.73 -2.08
C VAL A 39 -10.54 1.00 -3.23
N HIS A 40 -11.26 -0.01 -3.71
CA HIS A 40 -12.13 0.08 -4.87
C HIS A 40 -13.49 0.75 -4.60
N GLN A 41 -13.92 0.83 -3.35
CA GLN A 41 -15.17 1.55 -2.97
C GLN A 41 -15.04 3.07 -3.09
N GLN A 42 -13.80 3.61 -3.18
CA GLN A 42 -13.59 5.05 -3.31
C GLN A 42 -13.56 5.46 -4.79
N THR A 43 -14.46 6.35 -5.18
CA THR A 43 -14.58 6.84 -6.56
C THR A 43 -14.16 8.30 -6.75
N GLU A 44 -13.96 9.05 -5.67
CA GLU A 44 -13.62 10.48 -5.72
C GLU A 44 -12.14 10.78 -5.55
N HIS A 45 -11.39 9.85 -4.97
CA HIS A 45 -10.00 10.06 -4.58
C HIS A 45 -9.15 8.83 -4.89
N TYR A 46 -7.88 9.07 -5.16
CA TYR A 46 -6.93 7.97 -5.35
C TYR A 46 -6.58 7.34 -4.02
N ILE A 47 -6.72 6.03 -3.95
CA ILE A 47 -6.34 5.23 -2.78
C ILE A 47 -5.25 4.25 -3.17
N PHE A 48 -4.24 4.15 -2.33
CA PHE A 48 -3.12 3.23 -2.49
C PHE A 48 -2.96 2.41 -1.22
N LEU A 49 -3.04 1.11 -1.30
CA LEU A 49 -2.60 0.21 -0.24
C LEU A 49 -1.10 -0.06 -0.43
N ILE A 50 -0.28 0.44 0.47
CA ILE A 50 1.18 0.34 0.35
C ILE A 50 1.82 -0.40 1.52
N ASP A 51 2.95 -1.07 1.25
CA ASP A 51 3.81 -1.64 2.28
C ASP A 51 4.91 -0.64 2.73
N ARG A 52 5.73 -1.05 3.70
CA ARG A 52 6.85 -0.24 4.24
C ARG A 52 7.91 0.14 3.20
N LYS A 53 7.97 -0.54 2.07
CA LYS A 53 8.88 -0.24 0.96
C LYS A 53 8.22 0.64 -0.11
N PHE A 54 7.06 1.23 0.20
CA PHE A 54 6.25 2.02 -0.72
C PHE A 54 5.73 1.24 -1.93
N ARG A 55 5.78 -0.10 -1.89
CA ARG A 55 5.21 -0.91 -2.95
C ARG A 55 3.69 -0.88 -2.84
N VAL A 56 3.06 -0.52 -3.93
CA VAL A 56 1.61 -0.53 -4.08
C VAL A 56 1.16 -1.98 -4.21
N LYS A 57 0.25 -2.39 -3.34
CA LYS A 57 -0.35 -3.72 -3.33
C LYS A 57 -1.71 -3.72 -4.00
N GLU A 58 -2.42 -2.60 -3.88
CA GLU A 58 -3.72 -2.38 -4.46
C GLU A 58 -3.95 -0.88 -4.65
N THR A 59 -4.68 -0.49 -5.71
CA THR A 59 -5.02 0.91 -5.98
C THR A 59 -6.21 1.00 -6.92
N ASN A 60 -7.02 2.05 -6.76
CA ASN A 60 -8.06 2.46 -7.71
C ASN A 60 -7.56 3.49 -8.73
N PHE A 61 -6.25 3.78 -8.76
CA PHE A 61 -5.70 4.86 -9.59
C PHE A 61 -5.98 4.67 -11.08
N TYR A 62 -5.76 3.46 -11.59
CA TYR A 62 -5.96 3.15 -13.02
C TYR A 62 -7.43 3.06 -13.40
N GLU A 63 -8.31 2.68 -12.47
CA GLU A 63 -9.77 2.70 -12.68
C GLU A 63 -10.31 4.13 -12.84
N LEU A 64 -9.72 5.08 -12.10
CA LEU A 64 -10.09 6.50 -12.15
C LEU A 64 -9.33 7.29 -13.24
N ASN A 65 -8.35 6.67 -13.90
CA ASN A 65 -7.54 7.27 -14.96
C ASN A 65 -7.33 6.26 -16.10
N GLU A 66 -8.40 5.88 -16.77
CA GLU A 66 -8.40 4.87 -17.85
C GLU A 66 -7.42 5.18 -19.00
N ASP A 67 -7.12 6.48 -19.21
CA ASP A 67 -6.16 6.94 -20.21
C ASP A 67 -4.69 6.69 -19.83
N ILE A 68 -4.41 6.35 -18.57
CA ILE A 68 -3.05 6.11 -18.07
C ILE A 68 -2.75 4.61 -18.11
N LYS A 69 -1.65 4.26 -18.79
CA LYS A 69 -1.23 2.85 -18.87
C LYS A 69 -0.64 2.35 -17.57
N ASP A 70 -1.01 1.13 -17.21
CA ASP A 70 -0.44 0.38 -16.09
C ASP A 70 0.87 -0.31 -16.52
N ASP A 71 1.89 0.48 -16.82
CA ASP A 71 3.19 0.02 -17.29
C ASP A 71 4.35 0.41 -16.35
N GLN A 72 4.04 1.07 -15.24
CA GLN A 72 5.02 1.56 -14.28
C GLN A 72 5.30 0.55 -13.15
N PRO A 73 6.51 0.59 -12.55
CA PRO A 73 6.77 -0.16 -11.33
C PRO A 73 5.74 0.17 -10.25
N TYR A 74 5.19 -0.87 -9.58
CA TYR A 74 4.19 -0.72 -8.51
C TYR A 74 4.80 -0.14 -7.23
N VAL A 75 5.34 1.07 -7.33
CA VAL A 75 5.83 1.90 -6.22
C VAL A 75 5.09 3.23 -6.25
N LEU A 76 4.68 3.75 -5.11
CA LEU A 76 3.75 4.87 -4.99
C LEU A 76 4.04 6.05 -5.93
N GLY A 77 5.29 6.53 -5.98
CA GLY A 77 5.66 7.66 -6.84
C GLY A 77 5.63 7.32 -8.32
N ASN A 78 5.95 6.07 -8.72
CA ASN A 78 5.86 5.64 -10.12
C ASN A 78 4.40 5.57 -10.56
N VAL A 79 3.53 4.94 -9.77
CA VAL A 79 2.09 4.86 -10.07
C VAL A 79 1.45 6.26 -10.15
N LEU A 80 1.89 7.19 -9.30
CA LEU A 80 1.46 8.60 -9.35
C LEU A 80 2.10 9.42 -10.49
N HIS A 81 2.96 8.82 -11.31
CA HIS A 81 3.73 9.48 -12.36
C HIS A 81 4.58 10.66 -11.85
N CYS A 82 5.17 10.51 -10.65
CA CYS A 82 6.12 11.49 -10.11
C CYS A 82 7.32 11.62 -11.04
N GLN A 83 7.62 12.86 -11.48
CA GLN A 83 8.69 13.16 -12.43
C GLN A 83 10.02 12.54 -11.99
N THR A 84 10.47 12.77 -10.75
CA THR A 84 11.71 12.18 -10.22
C THR A 84 11.68 10.64 -10.26
N ALA A 85 10.52 10.01 -10.00
CA ALA A 85 10.41 8.56 -10.01
C ALA A 85 10.51 7.98 -11.43
N ILE A 86 9.97 8.68 -12.42
CA ILE A 86 10.03 8.29 -13.83
C ILE A 86 11.43 8.50 -14.39
N ASP A 87 12.03 9.69 -14.15
CA ASP A 87 13.33 10.06 -14.71
C ASP A 87 14.47 9.21 -14.10
N GLU A 88 14.41 8.89 -12.81
CA GLU A 88 15.39 8.07 -12.08
C GLU A 88 15.04 6.55 -12.07
N GLY A 89 13.92 6.18 -12.68
CA GLY A 89 13.44 4.81 -12.84
C GLY A 89 12.64 4.27 -11.67
N LEU A 90 12.88 4.70 -10.43
CA LEU A 90 12.16 4.18 -9.25
C LEU A 90 11.98 5.24 -8.17
N CYS A 91 10.78 5.30 -7.59
CA CYS A 91 10.51 6.18 -6.46
C CYS A 91 11.40 5.84 -5.26
N GLY A 92 12.17 6.82 -4.80
CA GLY A 92 13.07 6.69 -3.67
C GLY A 92 14.54 6.53 -4.04
N THR A 93 14.89 6.50 -5.32
CA THR A 93 16.28 6.45 -5.82
C THR A 93 16.83 7.83 -6.13
N GLY A 94 15.97 8.79 -6.49
CA GLY A 94 16.38 10.14 -6.80
C GLY A 94 16.82 10.96 -5.57
N ILE A 95 17.68 11.95 -5.81
CA ILE A 95 18.21 12.84 -4.75
C ILE A 95 17.06 13.56 -4.03
N ASP A 96 16.08 14.06 -4.77
CA ASP A 96 14.94 14.80 -4.24
C ASP A 96 13.97 13.92 -3.43
N CYS A 97 14.05 12.60 -3.59
CA CYS A 97 13.24 11.66 -2.81
C CYS A 97 13.56 11.69 -1.30
N ASN A 98 14.76 12.15 -0.91
CA ASN A 98 15.15 12.26 0.50
C ASN A 98 14.42 13.41 1.21
N THR A 99 14.04 14.44 0.48
CA THR A 99 13.32 15.63 0.98
C THR A 99 11.82 15.62 0.61
N CYS A 100 11.36 14.57 -0.07
CA CYS A 100 9.96 14.45 -0.47
C CYS A 100 9.03 14.44 0.77
N PRO A 101 8.11 15.42 0.92
CA PRO A 101 7.28 15.55 2.12
C PRO A 101 6.34 14.35 2.28
N ILE A 102 5.82 13.81 1.18
CA ILE A 102 4.94 12.62 1.20
C ILE A 102 5.71 11.41 1.71
N ARG A 103 6.92 11.19 1.19
CA ARG A 103 7.77 10.08 1.62
C ARG A 103 8.18 10.19 3.08
N MET A 104 8.52 11.40 3.53
CA MET A 104 8.90 11.66 4.93
C MET A 104 7.75 11.38 5.89
N VAL A 105 6.54 11.87 5.60
CA VAL A 105 5.38 11.65 6.47
C VAL A 105 4.99 10.18 6.55
N ILE A 106 4.96 9.47 5.43
CA ILE A 106 4.65 8.03 5.38
C ILE A 106 5.70 7.23 6.18
N ASN A 107 6.99 7.51 5.99
CA ASN A 107 8.06 6.85 6.75
C ASN A 107 7.92 7.07 8.26
N ASN A 108 7.63 8.31 8.68
CA ASN A 108 7.41 8.64 10.09
C ASN A 108 6.17 7.95 10.64
N ALA A 109 5.10 7.90 9.86
CA ALA A 109 3.86 7.22 10.24
C ALA A 109 4.07 5.71 10.44
N PHE A 110 4.84 5.04 9.56
CA PHE A 110 5.23 3.64 9.75
C PHE A 110 6.09 3.42 11.01
N LYS A 111 7.05 4.32 11.28
CA LYS A 111 7.91 4.26 12.47
C LYS A 111 7.11 4.42 13.76
N LEU A 112 6.22 5.42 13.78
CA LEU A 112 5.44 5.79 14.95
C LEU A 112 4.14 4.98 15.08
N LYS A 113 3.81 4.15 14.08
CA LYS A 113 2.59 3.34 13.99
C LYS A 113 1.33 4.18 14.24
N ARG A 114 1.21 5.31 13.55
CA ARG A 114 0.07 6.22 13.68
C ARG A 114 -0.41 6.72 12.32
N ASN A 115 -1.67 7.08 12.26
CA ASN A 115 -2.26 7.77 11.11
C ASN A 115 -1.67 9.17 10.93
N PHE A 116 -1.86 9.72 9.73
CA PHE A 116 -1.57 11.13 9.45
C PHE A 116 -2.66 11.70 8.55
N ASP A 117 -2.92 12.99 8.72
CA ASP A 117 -3.98 13.71 8.02
C ASP A 117 -3.46 15.02 7.46
N HIS A 118 -4.10 15.49 6.39
CA HIS A 118 -3.96 16.85 5.86
C HIS A 118 -2.53 17.28 5.52
N VAL A 119 -1.72 16.37 5.01
CA VAL A 119 -0.39 16.72 4.51
C VAL A 119 -0.53 17.27 3.10
N GLU A 120 -0.29 18.57 2.95
CA GLU A 120 -0.30 19.23 1.65
C GLU A 120 1.11 19.24 1.06
N ALA A 121 1.19 18.96 -0.24
CA ALA A 121 2.42 18.96 -0.99
C ALA A 121 2.17 19.38 -2.43
N VAL A 122 3.18 19.98 -3.04
CA VAL A 122 3.22 20.18 -4.50
C VAL A 122 3.98 18.99 -5.09
N MET A 123 3.35 18.28 -6.00
CA MET A 123 3.98 17.19 -6.74
C MET A 123 4.33 17.63 -8.15
N HIS A 124 5.55 17.32 -8.55
CA HIS A 124 5.98 17.38 -9.95
C HIS A 124 5.60 16.06 -10.59
N LEU A 125 4.63 16.07 -11.49
CA LEU A 125 4.08 14.88 -12.13
C LEU A 125 4.24 14.98 -13.64
N TYR A 126 4.21 13.85 -14.30
CA TYR A 126 3.93 13.77 -15.74
C TYR A 126 2.44 13.53 -15.96
N ASP A 127 1.85 14.25 -16.90
CA ASP A 127 0.50 13.95 -17.39
C ASP A 127 0.51 12.78 -18.39
N LYS A 128 -0.65 12.44 -18.93
CA LYS A 128 -0.80 11.38 -19.95
C LYS A 128 -0.01 11.59 -21.24
N ASP A 129 0.32 12.84 -21.54
CA ASP A 129 1.09 13.24 -22.74
C ASP A 129 2.59 13.39 -22.41
N HIS A 130 3.06 12.91 -21.28
CA HIS A 130 4.43 13.07 -20.75
C HIS A 130 4.86 14.55 -20.59
N LYS A 131 3.93 15.44 -20.33
CA LYS A 131 4.25 16.84 -20.02
C LYS A 131 4.38 17.01 -18.51
N ALA A 132 5.43 17.70 -18.09
CA ALA A 132 5.62 18.03 -16.66
C ALA A 132 4.55 19.01 -16.20
N ILE A 133 3.88 18.65 -15.11
CA ILE A 133 2.86 19.47 -14.46
C ILE A 133 3.16 19.61 -12.97
N LEU A 134 2.72 20.71 -12.39
CA LEU A 134 2.68 20.90 -10.93
C LEU A 134 1.27 20.63 -10.44
N GLN A 135 1.13 19.74 -9.47
CA GLN A 135 -0.16 19.41 -8.90
C GLN A 135 -0.12 19.56 -7.38
N ASP A 136 -0.94 20.47 -6.86
CA ASP A 136 -1.20 20.53 -5.42
C ASP A 136 -2.00 19.31 -5.01
N VAL A 137 -1.51 18.60 -4.01
CA VAL A 137 -2.17 17.40 -3.46
C VAL A 137 -2.29 17.48 -1.95
N ARG A 138 -3.35 16.87 -1.43
CA ARG A 138 -3.51 16.57 -0.01
C ARG A 138 -3.44 15.07 0.18
N VAL A 139 -2.65 14.65 1.14
CA VAL A 139 -2.39 13.24 1.42
C VAL A 139 -2.79 12.93 2.86
N ASP A 140 -3.60 11.91 3.02
CA ASP A 140 -3.96 11.32 4.31
C ASP A 140 -3.49 9.86 4.33
N GLY A 141 -3.21 9.32 5.49
CA GLY A 141 -2.78 7.93 5.63
C GLY A 141 -3.38 7.25 6.85
N GLU A 142 -4.00 6.11 6.63
CA GLU A 142 -4.56 5.24 7.66
C GLU A 142 -3.71 3.97 7.78
N LEU A 143 -3.20 3.69 8.98
CA LEU A 143 -2.47 2.47 9.28
C LEU A 143 -3.43 1.29 9.40
N ALA A 144 -3.16 0.25 8.67
CA ALA A 144 -3.89 -1.01 8.71
C ALA A 144 -2.94 -2.18 8.94
N PHE A 145 -3.47 -3.31 9.39
CA PHE A 145 -2.69 -4.52 9.64
C PHE A 145 -3.35 -5.73 8.97
N VAL A 146 -2.51 -6.58 8.38
CA VAL A 146 -2.88 -7.92 7.95
C VAL A 146 -2.06 -8.91 8.79
N GLY A 147 -2.69 -9.48 9.78
CA GLY A 147 -1.98 -10.20 10.84
C GLY A 147 -1.05 -9.26 11.61
N LYS A 148 0.28 -9.41 11.44
CA LYS A 148 1.28 -8.56 12.08
C LYS A 148 1.95 -7.57 11.10
N GLU A 149 1.64 -7.66 9.83
CA GLU A 149 2.23 -6.81 8.80
C GLU A 149 1.47 -5.48 8.70
N PRO A 150 2.16 -4.34 8.84
CA PRO A 150 1.55 -3.04 8.68
C PRO A 150 1.51 -2.63 7.20
N PHE A 151 0.39 -2.03 6.83
CA PHE A 151 0.13 -1.36 5.57
C PHE A 151 -0.37 0.05 5.83
N PHE A 152 -0.27 0.92 4.83
CA PHE A 152 -0.99 2.20 4.82
C PHE A 152 -1.98 2.24 3.67
N LEU A 153 -3.20 2.65 4.00
CA LEU A 153 -4.14 3.17 3.04
C LEU A 153 -3.83 4.66 2.87
N VAL A 154 -3.14 4.99 1.79
CA VAL A 154 -2.76 6.37 1.46
C VAL A 154 -3.80 6.94 0.51
N LYS A 155 -4.47 8.00 0.94
CA LYS A 155 -5.47 8.73 0.17
C LYS A 155 -4.83 9.99 -0.41
N VAL A 156 -4.86 10.13 -1.72
CA VAL A 156 -4.34 11.29 -2.44
C VAL A 156 -5.49 12.04 -3.10
N ARG A 157 -5.62 13.33 -2.79
CA ARG A 157 -6.61 14.24 -3.35
C ARG A 157 -5.92 15.36 -4.11
N LYS A 158 -6.35 15.61 -5.35
CA LYS A 158 -5.94 16.83 -6.06
C LYS A 158 -6.62 18.03 -5.42
N ILE A 159 -5.87 19.11 -5.24
CA ILE A 159 -6.40 20.39 -4.78
C ILE A 159 -6.36 21.34 -5.98
N ASN A 160 -7.52 21.86 -6.34
CA ASN A 160 -7.60 22.94 -7.34
C ASN A 160 -7.52 24.26 -6.57
N ARG A 161 -6.42 24.98 -6.72
CA ARG A 161 -6.27 26.35 -6.21
C ARG A 161 -6.65 27.35 -7.30
#